data_6244b5ca9e7d667c45f8f01ec0d1bbc3
#
_entry.id   6244b5ca9e7d667c45f8f01ec0d1bbc3
#
_cell.length_a   1.000
_cell.length_b   1.000
_cell.length_c   1.000
_cell.angle_alpha   90.00
_cell.angle_beta   90.00
_cell.angle_gamma   90.00
#
_symmetry.space_group_name_H-M   'P 1'
#
loop_
_entity.id
_entity.type
_entity.pdbx_description
1 polymer ?
#
loop_
_entity_poly.entity_id
_entity_poly.type
_entity_poly.pdbx_seq_one_letter_code
_entity_poly.pdbx_strand_id
1 'polypeptide(L)'
;MIPLYAFRDNSCDPKKCTVKRLERSGLVRVLSKISHIPRNTILLDPTAQQALSPADRPARSLTALDCSWEVLDTGAVSSWRKRRALPFLVAANPVNFGRPYRLTSVEAFGAALFILGEREQARVVLESQNWGPRFLELNEEPLSLYARAGDSTEIIAIQKMFL
;
A
#
# COMPACT_ATOMS: atom_id res chain seq x y z
N MET A 1 -16.16 -3.95 -1.41
CA MET A 1 -14.82 -3.79 -0.80
C MET A 1 -13.78 -4.56 -1.60
N ILE A 2 -12.59 -4.02 -1.69
CA ILE A 2 -11.48 -4.68 -2.42
C ILE A 2 -10.84 -5.70 -1.49
N PRO A 3 -10.68 -6.98 -1.89
CA PRO A 3 -9.95 -7.97 -1.11
C PRO A 3 -8.49 -7.57 -0.92
N LEU A 4 -7.96 -7.74 0.30
CA LEU A 4 -6.60 -7.38 0.66
C LEU A 4 -5.79 -8.62 1.02
N TYR A 5 -4.60 -8.72 0.43
CA TYR A 5 -3.64 -9.79 0.71
C TYR A 5 -2.32 -9.17 1.12
N ALA A 6 -1.59 -9.85 1.98
CA ALA A 6 -0.22 -9.47 2.33
C ALA A 6 0.68 -10.70 2.23
N PHE A 7 1.71 -10.60 1.41
CA PHE A 7 2.77 -11.61 1.40
C PHE A 7 3.76 -11.28 2.51
N ARG A 8 4.03 -12.24 3.37
CA ARG A 8 4.90 -12.07 4.52
C ARG A 8 5.92 -13.21 4.60
N ASP A 9 7.20 -12.87 4.60
CA ASP A 9 8.30 -13.82 4.64
C ASP A 9 8.85 -14.11 6.05
N ASN A 10 8.14 -13.64 7.09
CA ASN A 10 8.54 -13.74 8.50
C ASN A 10 9.77 -12.92 8.88
N SER A 11 10.20 -11.98 8.04
CA SER A 11 11.33 -11.11 8.34
C SER A 11 11.00 -10.01 9.36
N CYS A 12 9.72 -9.75 9.65
CA CYS A 12 9.33 -8.78 10.65
C CYS A 12 8.94 -9.43 11.98
N ASP A 13 9.09 -8.67 13.08
CA ASP A 13 8.66 -9.10 14.41
C ASP A 13 7.13 -9.22 14.46
N PRO A 14 6.57 -10.43 14.76
CA PRO A 14 5.13 -10.63 14.81
C PRO A 14 4.40 -9.68 15.78
N LYS A 15 5.06 -9.29 16.87
CA LYS A 15 4.46 -8.42 17.88
C LYS A 15 4.32 -6.98 17.38
N LYS A 16 5.20 -6.54 16.47
CA LYS A 16 5.23 -5.19 15.91
C LYS A 16 4.66 -5.12 14.50
N CYS A 17 4.31 -6.26 13.93
CA CYS A 17 3.84 -6.32 12.54
C CYS A 17 2.39 -5.84 12.43
N THR A 18 2.17 -4.78 11.65
CA THR A 18 0.82 -4.24 11.42
C THR A 18 -0.06 -5.21 10.63
N VAL A 19 0.54 -6.02 9.77
CA VAL A 19 -0.14 -7.05 8.99
C VAL A 19 -0.83 -8.08 9.90
N LYS A 20 -0.16 -8.50 10.96
CA LYS A 20 -0.74 -9.46 11.90
C LYS A 20 -1.99 -8.92 12.59
N ARG A 21 -2.02 -7.65 12.91
CA ARG A 21 -3.21 -7.01 13.50
C ARG A 21 -4.35 -6.95 12.50
N LEU A 22 -4.08 -6.62 11.25
CA LEU A 22 -5.09 -6.65 10.18
C LEU A 22 -5.64 -8.06 9.97
N GLU A 23 -4.78 -9.08 10.02
CA GLU A 23 -5.20 -10.48 9.90
C GLU A 23 -6.17 -10.88 11.00
N ARG A 24 -5.84 -10.52 12.24
CA ARG A 24 -6.70 -10.81 13.40
C ARG A 24 -8.07 -10.14 13.29
N SER A 25 -8.12 -8.97 12.68
CA SER A 25 -9.37 -8.23 12.47
C SER A 25 -10.15 -8.70 11.24
N GLY A 26 -9.62 -9.68 10.50
CA GLY A 26 -10.26 -10.19 9.28
C GLY A 26 -10.20 -9.24 8.09
N LEU A 27 -9.36 -8.20 8.14
CA LEU A 27 -9.27 -7.17 7.10
C LEU A 27 -8.30 -7.53 5.99
N VAL A 28 -7.37 -8.46 6.24
CA VAL A 28 -6.37 -8.90 5.26
C VAL A 28 -6.15 -10.40 5.38
N ARG A 29 -5.85 -11.05 4.28
CA ARG A 29 -5.42 -12.45 4.26
C ARG A 29 -3.92 -12.50 4.05
N VAL A 30 -3.21 -13.16 4.97
CA VAL A 30 -1.76 -13.28 4.91
C VAL A 30 -1.36 -14.51 4.09
N LEU A 31 -0.41 -14.32 3.18
CA LEU A 31 0.13 -15.36 2.31
C LEU A 31 1.58 -15.62 2.68
N SER A 32 1.97 -16.89 2.81
CA SER A 32 3.33 -17.28 3.16
C SER A 32 4.19 -17.65 1.94
N LYS A 33 3.57 -17.78 0.78
CA LYS A 33 4.25 -18.15 -0.48
C LYS A 33 3.93 -17.16 -1.57
N ILE A 34 4.96 -16.76 -2.34
CA ILE A 34 4.80 -15.87 -3.49
C ILE A 34 3.83 -16.48 -4.51
N SER A 35 3.91 -17.79 -4.71
CA SER A 35 3.04 -18.50 -5.67
C SER A 35 1.55 -18.41 -5.32
N HIS A 36 1.20 -18.06 -4.08
CA HIS A 36 -0.19 -17.89 -3.66
C HIS A 36 -0.73 -16.49 -3.94
N ILE A 37 0.11 -15.54 -4.33
CA ILE A 37 -0.34 -14.19 -4.68
C ILE A 37 -1.19 -14.26 -5.95
N PRO A 38 -2.43 -13.73 -5.95
CA PRO A 38 -3.28 -13.75 -7.15
C PRO A 38 -2.62 -13.04 -8.32
N ARG A 39 -2.68 -13.62 -9.50
CA ARG A 39 -2.04 -13.06 -10.71
C ARG A 39 -2.68 -11.76 -11.20
N ASN A 40 -3.95 -11.56 -10.92
CA ASN A 40 -4.69 -10.36 -11.34
C ASN A 40 -4.76 -9.28 -10.25
N THR A 41 -4.00 -9.45 -9.18
CA THR A 41 -3.93 -8.46 -8.10
C THR A 41 -3.17 -7.20 -8.55
N ILE A 42 -3.47 -6.07 -7.92
CA ILE A 42 -2.56 -4.91 -7.95
C ILE A 42 -1.53 -5.16 -6.85
N LEU A 43 -0.29 -5.34 -7.25
CA LEU A 43 0.81 -5.61 -6.33
C LEU A 43 1.50 -4.30 -5.96
N LEU A 44 1.43 -3.94 -4.68
CA LEU A 44 2.09 -2.74 -4.17
C LEU A 44 3.58 -3.05 -4.00
N ASP A 45 4.37 -2.59 -4.95
CA ASP A 45 5.79 -2.89 -5.06
C ASP A 45 6.57 -1.57 -5.16
N PRO A 46 7.37 -1.22 -4.13
CA PRO A 46 8.11 0.04 -4.14
C PRO A 46 9.17 0.12 -5.25
N THR A 47 9.54 -1.01 -5.86
CA THR A 47 10.48 -1.03 -6.99
C THR A 47 9.78 -0.88 -8.36
N ALA A 48 8.44 -0.88 -8.39
CA ALA A 48 7.69 -0.76 -9.63
C ALA A 48 7.93 0.61 -10.28
N GLN A 49 7.95 0.63 -11.61
CA GLN A 49 8.19 1.86 -12.36
C GLN A 49 6.92 2.68 -12.59
N GLN A 50 5.76 2.06 -12.43
CA GLN A 50 4.47 2.72 -12.63
C GLN A 50 3.81 3.04 -11.30
N ALA A 51 3.38 4.29 -11.14
CA ALA A 51 2.66 4.72 -9.93
C ALA A 51 1.21 4.22 -9.97
N LEU A 52 0.70 3.84 -8.80
CA LEU A 52 -0.72 3.55 -8.63
C LEU A 52 -1.55 4.79 -8.93
N SER A 53 -2.65 4.65 -9.65
CA SER A 53 -3.54 5.75 -9.97
C SER A 53 -5.00 5.29 -10.05
N PRO A 54 -5.97 6.23 -10.13
CA PRO A 54 -7.37 5.87 -10.37
C PRO A 54 -7.62 5.09 -11.66
N ALA A 55 -6.72 5.16 -12.64
CA ALA A 55 -6.82 4.36 -13.87
C ALA A 55 -6.70 2.85 -13.61
N ASP A 56 -6.20 2.45 -12.45
CA ASP A 56 -6.09 1.04 -12.06
C ASP A 56 -7.42 0.44 -11.58
N ARG A 57 -8.49 1.24 -11.56
CA ARG A 57 -9.84 0.74 -11.25
C ARG A 57 -10.46 0.03 -12.45
N PRO A 58 -11.30 -0.99 -12.25
CA PRO A 58 -11.60 -1.63 -10.96
C PRO A 58 -10.49 -2.60 -10.54
N ALA A 59 -10.17 -2.61 -9.25
CA ALA A 59 -9.18 -3.51 -8.71
C ALA A 59 -9.84 -4.81 -8.25
N ARG A 60 -9.31 -5.94 -8.67
CA ARG A 60 -9.79 -7.25 -8.20
C ARG A 60 -9.30 -7.58 -6.80
N SER A 61 -8.11 -7.11 -6.47
CA SER A 61 -7.54 -7.20 -5.13
C SER A 61 -6.31 -6.30 -5.05
N LEU A 62 -5.86 -6.05 -3.82
CA LEU A 62 -4.59 -5.39 -3.53
C LEU A 62 -3.73 -6.35 -2.73
N THR A 63 -2.45 -6.42 -3.07
CA THR A 63 -1.48 -7.22 -2.33
C THR A 63 -0.32 -6.34 -1.90
N ALA A 64 -0.02 -6.33 -0.60
CA ALA A 64 1.16 -5.69 -0.06
C ALA A 64 2.29 -6.70 0.09
N LEU A 65 3.52 -6.25 -0.11
CA LEU A 65 4.71 -7.07 0.06
C LEU A 65 5.36 -6.72 1.40
N ASP A 66 5.11 -7.55 2.40
CA ASP A 66 5.72 -7.43 3.73
C ASP A 66 6.89 -8.40 3.82
N CYS A 67 7.94 -8.09 3.09
CA CYS A 67 9.12 -8.95 2.95
C CYS A 67 10.39 -8.10 2.88
N SER A 68 11.54 -8.77 3.01
CA SER A 68 12.83 -8.10 2.94
C SER A 68 13.12 -7.61 1.51
N TRP A 69 13.99 -6.59 1.42
CA TRP A 69 14.49 -6.10 0.14
C TRP A 69 15.21 -7.19 -0.65
N GLU A 70 15.83 -8.14 0.03
CA GLU A 70 16.50 -9.29 -0.61
C GLU A 70 15.54 -10.09 -1.48
N VAL A 71 14.32 -10.32 -0.98
CA VAL A 71 13.29 -11.03 -1.75
C VAL A 71 12.88 -10.21 -2.99
N LEU A 72 12.71 -8.89 -2.84
CA LEU A 72 12.36 -8.01 -3.95
C LEU A 72 13.46 -7.93 -5.00
N ASP A 73 14.72 -7.90 -4.56
CA ASP A 73 15.88 -7.80 -5.45
C ASP A 73 16.11 -9.06 -6.29
N THR A 74 15.55 -10.22 -5.88
CA THR A 74 15.64 -11.45 -6.68
C THR A 74 14.75 -11.42 -7.93
N GLY A 75 13.89 -10.43 -8.07
CA GLY A 75 12.91 -10.40 -9.16
C GLY A 75 11.79 -11.41 -8.98
N ALA A 76 11.57 -11.91 -7.77
CA ALA A 76 10.59 -12.95 -7.48
C ALA A 76 9.17 -12.58 -7.89
N VAL A 77 8.82 -11.29 -7.91
CA VAL A 77 7.50 -10.78 -8.29
C VAL A 77 7.48 -10.08 -9.64
N SER A 78 8.57 -10.15 -10.40
CA SER A 78 8.72 -9.41 -11.66
C SER A 78 7.70 -9.81 -12.74
N SER A 79 7.14 -11.02 -12.66
CA SER A 79 6.17 -11.51 -13.64
C SER A 79 4.73 -11.03 -13.39
N TRP A 80 4.45 -10.39 -12.26
CA TRP A 80 3.13 -9.81 -12.04
C TRP A 80 2.94 -8.56 -12.90
N ARG A 81 1.82 -8.49 -13.61
CA ARG A 81 1.58 -7.42 -14.60
C ARG A 81 1.26 -6.08 -13.95
N LYS A 82 0.47 -6.10 -12.87
CA LYS A 82 -0.02 -4.88 -12.22
C LYS A 82 0.79 -4.56 -10.98
N ARG A 83 2.10 -4.44 -11.13
CA ARG A 83 2.95 -3.93 -10.07
C ARG A 83 2.88 -2.41 -10.09
N ARG A 84 2.59 -1.82 -8.93
CA ARG A 84 2.44 -0.35 -8.78
C ARG A 84 3.18 0.13 -7.55
N ALA A 85 3.84 1.26 -7.67
CA ALA A 85 4.46 1.94 -6.55
C ALA A 85 3.52 3.03 -6.05
N LEU A 86 3.46 3.23 -4.74
CA LEU A 86 2.74 4.36 -4.17
C LEU A 86 3.53 5.65 -4.41
N PRO A 87 2.85 6.76 -4.71
CA PRO A 87 3.53 8.05 -4.88
C PRO A 87 4.01 8.62 -3.54
N PHE A 88 4.63 9.79 -3.56
CA PHE A 88 5.14 10.47 -2.37
C PHE A 88 4.04 10.63 -1.32
N LEU A 89 4.28 10.08 -0.14
CA LEU A 89 3.45 10.18 1.05
C LEU A 89 4.37 10.07 2.26
N VAL A 90 3.96 10.66 3.39
CA VAL A 90 4.77 10.61 4.61
C VAL A 90 4.15 9.68 5.63
N ALA A 91 5.01 8.99 6.36
CA ALA A 91 4.58 8.02 7.37
C ALA A 91 4.02 8.69 8.61
N ALA A 92 2.96 8.10 9.17
CA ALA A 92 2.43 8.45 10.48
C ALA A 92 2.81 7.41 11.54
N ASN A 93 3.35 6.25 11.13
CA ASN A 93 3.73 5.21 12.07
C ASN A 93 4.84 5.71 13.02
N PRO A 94 4.84 5.24 14.29
CA PRO A 94 5.76 5.78 15.31
C PRO A 94 7.24 5.60 15.00
N VAL A 95 7.60 4.58 14.23
CA VAL A 95 9.02 4.30 13.89
C VAL A 95 9.56 5.30 12.88
N ASN A 96 8.72 5.69 11.88
CA ASN A 96 9.15 6.51 10.75
C ASN A 96 8.33 7.80 10.60
N PHE A 97 7.74 8.31 11.68
CA PHE A 97 6.86 9.48 11.64
C PHE A 97 7.47 10.63 10.83
N GLY A 98 6.70 11.10 9.85
CA GLY A 98 7.09 12.22 8.99
C GLY A 98 8.07 11.88 7.88
N ARG A 99 8.57 10.66 7.80
CA ARG A 99 9.53 10.26 6.75
C ARG A 99 8.80 9.86 5.46
N PRO A 100 9.29 10.35 4.31
CA PRO A 100 8.73 9.96 3.02
C PRO A 100 8.97 8.48 2.72
N TYR A 101 8.01 7.85 2.07
CA TYR A 101 8.08 6.47 1.55
C TYR A 101 8.29 5.37 2.60
N ARG A 102 8.32 5.69 3.88
CA ARG A 102 8.55 4.72 4.95
C ARG A 102 7.24 4.19 5.54
N LEU A 103 6.32 3.81 4.66
CA LEU A 103 4.99 3.36 5.05
C LEU A 103 4.99 1.93 5.57
N THR A 104 4.15 1.67 6.59
CA THR A 104 3.81 0.31 6.97
C THR A 104 2.82 -0.27 5.95
N SER A 105 2.57 -1.59 6.02
CA SER A 105 1.56 -2.23 5.16
C SER A 105 0.17 -1.63 5.39
N VAL A 106 -0.18 -1.28 6.63
CA VAL A 106 -1.46 -0.62 6.93
C VAL A 106 -1.57 0.71 6.21
N GLU A 107 -0.52 1.53 6.25
CA GLU A 107 -0.50 2.82 5.56
C GLU A 107 -0.53 2.63 4.04
N ALA A 108 0.19 1.64 3.53
CA ALA A 108 0.20 1.33 2.11
C ALA A 108 -1.20 0.95 1.61
N PHE A 109 -1.91 0.08 2.33
CA PHE A 109 -3.29 -0.26 2.00
C PHE A 109 -4.21 0.96 2.09
N GLY A 110 -4.09 1.75 3.16
CA GLY A 110 -4.90 2.94 3.33
C GLY A 110 -4.73 3.93 2.19
N ALA A 111 -3.48 4.18 1.79
CA ALA A 111 -3.17 5.06 0.65
C ALA A 111 -3.73 4.51 -0.66
N ALA A 112 -3.48 3.23 -0.95
CA ALA A 112 -3.94 2.60 -2.18
C ALA A 112 -5.47 2.63 -2.29
N LEU A 113 -6.16 2.26 -1.22
CA LEU A 113 -7.62 2.27 -1.18
C LEU A 113 -8.17 3.68 -1.39
N PHE A 114 -7.56 4.69 -0.78
CA PHE A 114 -7.97 6.08 -0.94
C PHE A 114 -7.83 6.53 -2.40
N ILE A 115 -6.68 6.26 -3.01
CA ILE A 115 -6.42 6.61 -4.42
C ILE A 115 -7.42 5.90 -5.35
N LEU A 116 -7.78 4.67 -5.05
CA LEU A 116 -8.73 3.88 -5.84
C LEU A 116 -10.19 4.24 -5.55
N GLY A 117 -10.46 5.23 -4.69
CA GLY A 117 -11.80 5.69 -4.41
C GLY A 117 -12.55 4.92 -3.32
N GLU A 118 -11.88 3.96 -2.66
CA GLU A 118 -12.46 3.18 -1.56
C GLU A 118 -12.14 3.85 -0.22
N ARG A 119 -12.66 5.06 -0.02
CA ARG A 119 -12.33 5.89 1.16
C ARG A 119 -12.77 5.29 2.48
N GLU A 120 -13.95 4.66 2.50
CA GLU A 120 -14.46 4.05 3.72
C GLU A 120 -13.64 2.83 4.13
N GLN A 121 -13.26 2.00 3.16
CA GLN A 121 -12.39 0.87 3.43
C GLN A 121 -11.00 1.33 3.88
N ALA A 122 -10.46 2.40 3.28
CA ALA A 122 -9.20 3.01 3.71
C ALA A 122 -9.26 3.42 5.18
N ARG A 123 -10.34 4.07 5.59
CA ARG A 123 -10.56 4.49 6.97
C ARG A 123 -10.59 3.29 7.93
N VAL A 124 -11.34 2.26 7.57
CA VAL A 124 -11.47 1.05 8.42
C VAL A 124 -10.10 0.38 8.60
N VAL A 125 -9.32 0.24 7.53
CA VAL A 125 -7.99 -0.36 7.60
C VAL A 125 -7.06 0.47 8.50
N LEU A 126 -7.04 1.79 8.33
CA LEU A 126 -6.18 2.68 9.11
C LEU A 126 -6.57 2.72 10.58
N GLU A 127 -7.86 2.64 10.89
CA GLU A 127 -8.34 2.61 12.28
C GLU A 127 -7.91 1.36 13.06
N SER A 128 -7.37 0.34 12.38
CA SER A 128 -6.79 -0.81 13.07
C SER A 128 -5.56 -0.44 13.92
N GLN A 129 -4.99 0.75 13.71
CA GLN A 129 -3.87 1.28 14.49
C GLN A 129 -4.27 2.61 15.12
N ASN A 130 -3.83 2.85 16.35
CA ASN A 130 -4.14 4.12 17.06
C ASN A 130 -3.65 5.35 16.30
N TRP A 131 -2.51 5.23 15.64
CA TRP A 131 -1.91 6.32 14.85
C TRP A 131 -2.41 6.36 13.40
N GLY A 132 -3.20 5.37 12.97
CA GLY A 132 -3.64 5.22 11.58
C GLY A 132 -4.41 6.42 11.03
N PRO A 133 -5.41 6.97 11.75
CA PRO A 133 -6.13 8.15 11.27
C PRO A 133 -5.23 9.36 11.02
N ARG A 134 -4.14 9.49 11.77
CA ARG A 134 -3.16 10.56 11.59
C ARG A 134 -2.52 10.52 10.20
N PHE A 135 -2.40 9.33 9.60
CA PHE A 135 -1.86 9.19 8.25
C PHE A 135 -2.70 9.97 7.23
N LEU A 136 -4.02 9.90 7.32
CA LEU A 136 -4.91 10.65 6.43
C LEU A 136 -4.79 12.16 6.65
N GLU A 137 -4.64 12.59 7.90
CA GLU A 137 -4.47 14.01 8.21
C GLU A 137 -3.16 14.56 7.64
N LEU A 138 -2.05 13.84 7.85
CA LEU A 138 -0.73 14.25 7.36
C LEU A 138 -0.66 14.31 5.84
N ASN A 139 -1.40 13.44 5.16
CA ASN A 139 -1.34 13.30 3.70
C ASN A 139 -2.62 13.78 3.01
N GLU A 140 -3.44 14.57 3.69
CA GLU A 140 -4.74 15.01 3.15
C GLU A 140 -4.61 15.65 1.78
N GLU A 141 -3.70 16.60 1.64
CA GLU A 141 -3.51 17.33 0.38
C GLU A 141 -3.03 16.42 -0.75
N PRO A 142 -1.90 15.69 -0.61
CA PRO A 142 -1.47 14.84 -1.71
C PRO A 142 -2.46 13.72 -2.04
N LEU A 143 -3.05 13.06 -1.03
CA LEU A 143 -4.01 11.98 -1.30
C LEU A 143 -5.25 12.48 -2.06
N SER A 144 -5.75 13.66 -1.72
CA SER A 144 -6.91 14.25 -2.41
C SER A 144 -6.58 14.52 -3.88
N LEU A 145 -5.38 15.01 -4.16
CA LEU A 145 -4.94 15.26 -5.53
C LEU A 145 -4.72 13.96 -6.30
N TYR A 146 -4.08 12.97 -5.68
CA TYR A 146 -3.88 11.66 -6.31
C TYR A 146 -5.20 10.98 -6.65
N ALA A 147 -6.19 11.07 -5.77
CA ALA A 147 -7.50 10.45 -5.99
C ALA A 147 -8.28 11.07 -7.17
N ARG A 148 -7.89 12.27 -7.61
CA ARG A 148 -8.50 12.96 -8.76
C ARG A 148 -7.67 12.87 -10.02
N ALA A 149 -6.48 12.27 -9.95
CA ALA A 149 -5.61 12.11 -11.12
C ALA A 149 -6.24 11.14 -12.12
N GLY A 150 -5.98 11.35 -13.40
CA GLY A 150 -6.51 10.49 -14.46
C GLY A 150 -5.70 9.22 -14.64
N ASP A 151 -4.39 9.30 -14.47
CA ASP A 151 -3.49 8.17 -14.72
C ASP A 151 -2.16 8.33 -13.96
N SER A 152 -1.27 7.35 -14.16
CA SER A 152 0.05 7.32 -13.53
C SER A 152 0.90 8.53 -13.90
N THR A 153 0.81 9.04 -15.12
CA THR A 153 1.56 10.22 -15.57
C THR A 153 1.16 11.44 -14.75
N GLU A 154 -0.15 11.64 -14.53
CA GLU A 154 -0.64 12.73 -13.69
C GLU A 154 -0.22 12.57 -12.24
N ILE A 155 -0.20 11.34 -11.71
CA ILE A 155 0.31 11.07 -10.36
C ILE A 155 1.75 11.59 -10.21
N ILE A 156 2.61 11.27 -11.17
CA ILE A 156 4.02 11.70 -11.13
C ILE A 156 4.12 13.23 -11.21
N ALA A 157 3.29 13.87 -12.04
CA ALA A 157 3.26 15.33 -12.14
C ALA A 157 2.84 15.98 -10.80
N ILE A 158 1.81 15.43 -10.16
CA ILE A 158 1.33 15.92 -8.86
C ILE A 158 2.40 15.74 -7.78
N GLN A 159 3.04 14.57 -7.73
CA GLN A 159 4.03 14.26 -6.71
C GLN A 159 5.20 15.25 -6.71
N LYS A 160 5.56 15.82 -7.86
CA LYS A 160 6.63 16.82 -7.98
C LYS A 160 6.34 18.09 -7.16
N MET A 161 5.07 18.37 -6.85
CA MET A 161 4.67 19.51 -6.04
C MET A 161 5.06 19.33 -4.56
N PHE A 162 5.34 18.10 -4.12
CA PHE A 162 5.60 17.77 -2.72
C PHE A 162 7.05 17.35 -2.46
N LEU A 163 7.83 17.16 -3.52
CA LEU A 163 9.25 16.76 -3.41
C LEU A 163 10.18 17.94 -3.10
#